data_8b0d21137523875fa3f1585b92fc3488
#
_entry.id   8b0d21137523875fa3f1585b92fc3488
#
_cell.length_a   1.000
_cell.length_b   1.000
_cell.length_c   1.000
_cell.angle_alpha   90.00
_cell.angle_beta   90.00
_cell.angle_gamma   90.00
#
_symmetry.space_group_name_H-M   'P 1'
#
loop_
_entity.id
_entity.type
_entity.pdbx_description
1 polymer ?
#
loop_
_entity_poly.entity_id
_entity_poly.type
_entity_poly.pdbx_seq_one_letter_code
_entity_poly.pdbx_strand_id
1 'polypeptide(L)'
;MRDDSLYRPALVIIAFAVALAGCGGGASSLSQSVLPATVATHLPGPTGADGYYPGENAHGLPGGLFPCAPPVGNLTQCTLVINITIPPNPLSNLPASLVPGLHPSDVANAYRLQTQSGTGTIAIVDAYDDPLAEVEMAVYRAVFGLPPCLSLTGCFHKVNQSGRTGPYPPLNIGWAQEIALDLEMVSAGCPRCKIVLVEANSASVDDLGAAVDRAATFSPVAISNSYFAPEWSGEQAQDVHFNHPGIAIVASSGDHHAPSYPAASPYVTAVGGTTLSGSPGHWTETPWLYGGGGCSAYVSKPTWQSGSTCPSRRAVDIAVVADPNHGVGLFSIFAGGWVVAGGTSVGAPVAATAYALAGRGDSPAYSYARPSFFQSIPPNLKTGLGSPITVGGF
;
A
#
# COMPACT_ATOMS: atom_id res chain seq x y z
N MET A 1 5.94 53.21 -17.48
CA MET A 1 4.78 53.11 -16.60
C MET A 1 4.04 51.87 -17.04
N ARG A 2 4.28 50.75 -16.45
CA ARG A 2 3.52 49.51 -16.58
C ARG A 2 3.27 49.03 -15.14
N ASP A 3 2.00 48.86 -14.86
CA ASP A 3 1.45 48.54 -13.55
C ASP A 3 1.46 46.99 -13.44
N ASP A 4 2.29 46.48 -12.49
CA ASP A 4 2.35 45.05 -12.17
C ASP A 4 1.51 44.82 -10.93
N SER A 5 0.20 44.59 -11.10
CA SER A 5 -0.69 44.19 -10.02
C SER A 5 -0.57 42.70 -9.75
N LEU A 6 -0.05 42.42 -8.59
CA LEU A 6 0.14 41.18 -7.86
C LEU A 6 -1.08 40.25 -7.85
N TYR A 7 -0.94 39.07 -8.49
CA TYR A 7 -1.82 37.93 -8.26
C TYR A 7 -1.43 37.24 -6.93
N ARG A 8 -2.23 37.39 -5.90
CA ARG A 8 -2.19 36.56 -4.70
C ARG A 8 -3.17 35.40 -4.89
N PRO A 9 -2.75 34.14 -4.73
CA PRO A 9 -3.69 33.03 -4.72
C PRO A 9 -4.48 33.06 -3.41
N ALA A 10 -5.81 33.08 -3.53
CA ALA A 10 -6.73 32.94 -2.41
C ALA A 10 -6.67 31.50 -1.86
N LEU A 11 -6.32 31.39 -0.59
CA LEU A 11 -6.38 30.16 0.17
C LEU A 11 -7.86 29.83 0.44
N VAL A 12 -8.42 28.85 -0.28
CA VAL A 12 -9.76 28.34 0.01
C VAL A 12 -9.64 27.32 1.14
N ILE A 13 -9.98 27.76 2.35
CA ILE A 13 -10.15 26.86 3.50
C ILE A 13 -11.56 26.29 3.42
N ILE A 14 -11.70 25.02 3.03
CA ILE A 14 -12.98 24.30 3.09
C ILE A 14 -13.08 23.69 4.49
N ALA A 15 -13.84 24.36 5.37
CA ALA A 15 -14.22 23.80 6.66
C ALA A 15 -15.48 22.92 6.46
N PHE A 16 -15.35 21.62 6.58
CA PHE A 16 -16.51 20.73 6.69
C PHE A 16 -17.01 20.75 8.15
N ALA A 17 -18.15 21.36 8.38
CA ALA A 17 -18.88 21.25 9.64
C ALA A 17 -19.80 20.03 9.56
N VAL A 18 -19.51 18.98 10.33
CA VAL A 18 -20.47 17.90 10.59
C VAL A 18 -21.42 18.38 11.66
N ALA A 19 -22.68 18.67 11.28
CA ALA A 19 -23.73 19.03 12.20
C ALA A 19 -24.33 17.77 12.83
N LEU A 20 -24.00 17.50 14.11
CA LEU A 20 -24.75 16.60 14.96
C LEU A 20 -25.89 17.38 15.62
N ALA A 21 -27.12 17.09 15.24
CA ALA A 21 -28.33 17.65 15.89
C ALA A 21 -28.52 16.98 17.25
N GLY A 22 -28.26 17.72 18.32
CA GLY A 22 -28.60 17.38 19.70
C GLY A 22 -29.26 18.59 20.35
N CYS A 23 -30.53 18.46 20.77
CA CYS A 23 -31.30 19.47 21.51
C CYS A 23 -30.76 19.69 22.92
N GLY A 24 -30.61 20.97 23.33
CA GLY A 24 -30.49 21.34 24.74
C GLY A 24 -29.55 22.54 24.98
N GLY A 25 -30.13 23.66 25.40
CA GLY A 25 -29.58 25.01 25.49
C GLY A 25 -28.41 25.23 26.43
N GLY A 26 -27.73 26.34 26.20
CA GLY A 26 -26.75 26.95 27.08
C GLY A 26 -25.56 27.55 26.32
N ALA A 27 -25.51 28.88 26.28
CA ALA A 27 -24.41 29.66 25.70
C ALA A 27 -23.15 29.55 26.55
N SER A 28 -22.01 29.16 25.95
CA SER A 28 -20.67 29.57 26.43
C SER A 28 -19.58 29.22 25.39
N SER A 29 -18.77 30.21 25.09
CA SER A 29 -17.39 30.24 24.55
C SER A 29 -16.92 29.11 23.63
N LEU A 30 -16.58 29.47 22.38
CA LEU A 30 -15.81 28.69 21.43
C LEU A 30 -14.45 28.29 22.05
N SER A 31 -14.39 27.11 22.63
CA SER A 31 -13.13 26.42 22.93
C SER A 31 -12.75 25.55 21.73
N GLN A 32 -11.50 25.65 21.33
CA GLN A 32 -10.90 24.76 20.33
C GLN A 32 -11.25 23.30 20.65
N SER A 33 -11.94 22.62 19.75
CA SER A 33 -12.21 21.18 19.87
C SER A 33 -10.90 20.42 19.60
N VAL A 34 -10.14 20.23 20.67
CA VAL A 34 -9.12 19.18 20.75
C VAL A 34 -9.88 17.86 20.70
N LEU A 35 -9.59 17.00 19.75
CA LEU A 35 -10.05 15.61 19.78
C LEU A 35 -9.69 15.03 21.17
N PRO A 36 -10.60 14.32 21.84
CA PRO A 36 -10.35 13.90 23.19
C PRO A 36 -9.12 13.01 23.26
N ALA A 37 -8.18 13.37 24.14
CA ALA A 37 -6.94 12.64 24.43
C ALA A 37 -7.17 11.21 24.99
N THR A 38 -8.40 10.74 25.06
CA THR A 38 -8.81 9.45 25.57
C THR A 38 -8.77 8.32 24.53
N VAL A 39 -8.45 8.58 23.25
CA VAL A 39 -8.31 7.51 22.24
C VAL A 39 -6.98 6.75 22.42
N ALA A 40 -6.00 7.34 23.07
CA ALA A 40 -4.66 6.74 23.22
C ALA A 40 -4.49 5.75 24.39
N THR A 41 -5.49 5.51 25.22
CA THR A 41 -5.32 4.69 26.44
C THR A 41 -6.13 3.39 26.49
N HIS A 42 -6.90 3.07 25.46
CA HIS A 42 -7.57 1.78 25.34
C HIS A 42 -7.31 1.20 23.95
N LEU A 43 -6.10 0.68 23.76
CA LEU A 43 -5.91 -0.37 22.78
C LEU A 43 -6.66 -1.59 23.31
N PRO A 44 -7.71 -2.10 22.65
CA PRO A 44 -8.40 -3.30 23.12
C PRO A 44 -7.39 -4.43 23.23
N GLY A 45 -7.45 -5.17 24.33
CA GLY A 45 -6.66 -6.39 24.50
C GLY A 45 -7.04 -7.45 23.45
N PRO A 46 -6.31 -8.56 23.35
CA PRO A 46 -6.38 -9.54 22.27
C PRO A 46 -7.66 -10.36 22.33
N THR A 47 -8.78 -9.76 21.96
CA THR A 47 -10.05 -10.46 21.75
C THR A 47 -10.68 -9.98 20.47
N GLY A 48 -10.17 -10.44 19.41
CA GLY A 48 -10.53 -10.64 18.03
C GLY A 48 -11.84 -10.21 17.41
N ALA A 49 -12.65 -9.35 18.01
CA ALA A 49 -13.92 -8.91 17.41
C ALA A 49 -13.79 -7.59 16.62
N ASP A 50 -12.74 -6.83 16.84
CA ASP A 50 -12.50 -5.49 16.30
C ASP A 50 -11.29 -5.39 15.36
N GLY A 51 -10.69 -6.53 15.01
CA GLY A 51 -9.63 -6.59 14.00
C GLY A 51 -8.27 -6.05 14.45
N TYR A 52 -8.08 -5.76 15.74
CA TYR A 52 -6.80 -5.30 16.26
C TYR A 52 -6.06 -6.46 16.94
N TYR A 53 -4.93 -6.86 16.37
CA TYR A 53 -4.04 -7.88 16.93
C TYR A 53 -2.76 -7.22 17.41
N PRO A 54 -2.65 -6.87 18.73
CA PRO A 54 -1.38 -6.44 19.28
C PRO A 54 -0.39 -7.60 19.08
N GLY A 55 0.67 -7.33 18.32
CA GLY A 55 1.60 -8.31 17.86
C GLY A 55 2.23 -9.14 18.97
N GLU A 56 1.58 -10.19 19.42
CA GLU A 56 2.35 -11.38 19.59
C GLU A 56 2.78 -11.76 18.19
N ASN A 57 3.94 -11.25 17.90
CA ASN A 57 4.81 -11.61 16.84
C ASN A 57 4.66 -13.09 16.47
N ALA A 58 3.66 -13.48 15.70
CA ALA A 58 3.68 -14.79 15.05
C ALA A 58 5.00 -14.95 14.26
N HIS A 59 5.74 -13.84 14.08
CA HIS A 59 6.98 -13.77 13.30
C HIS A 59 8.16 -13.14 14.06
N GLY A 60 8.02 -12.75 15.35
CA GLY A 60 9.16 -12.31 16.16
C GLY A 60 9.75 -10.93 15.78
N LEU A 61 9.02 -10.05 15.09
CA LEU A 61 9.50 -8.71 14.73
C LEU A 61 9.43 -7.75 15.93
N PRO A 62 10.56 -7.39 16.58
CA PRO A 62 10.52 -6.50 17.73
C PRO A 62 10.01 -5.10 17.34
N GLY A 63 9.01 -4.60 18.07
CA GLY A 63 8.46 -3.27 17.85
C GLY A 63 7.55 -3.14 16.63
N GLY A 64 7.18 -4.24 15.97
CA GLY A 64 6.21 -4.28 14.89
C GLY A 64 4.81 -4.65 15.37
N LEU A 65 3.79 -3.98 14.86
CA LEU A 65 2.39 -4.29 15.04
C LEU A 65 1.77 -4.67 13.71
N PHE A 66 1.13 -5.83 13.64
CA PHE A 66 0.35 -6.28 12.49
C PHE A 66 -1.12 -5.93 12.73
N PRO A 67 -1.70 -4.95 12.04
CA PRO A 67 -3.07 -4.51 12.33
C PRO A 67 -4.14 -5.48 11.81
N CYS A 68 -3.82 -6.30 10.79
CA CYS A 68 -4.75 -7.29 10.26
C CYS A 68 -4.64 -8.64 10.98
N ALA A 69 -5.79 -9.31 11.11
CA ALA A 69 -5.87 -10.66 11.65
C ALA A 69 -4.98 -11.64 10.88
N PRO A 70 -4.33 -12.61 11.56
CA PRO A 70 -3.62 -13.69 10.89
C PRO A 70 -4.54 -14.45 9.93
N PRO A 71 -4.00 -14.98 8.80
CA PRO A 71 -4.79 -15.71 7.83
C PRO A 71 -5.30 -17.02 8.43
N VAL A 72 -6.59 -17.30 8.28
CA VAL A 72 -7.23 -18.54 8.76
C VAL A 72 -8.14 -19.09 7.67
N GLY A 73 -7.96 -20.35 7.30
CA GLY A 73 -8.75 -20.98 6.24
C GLY A 73 -8.50 -20.31 4.88
N ASN A 74 -9.54 -19.77 4.27
CA ASN A 74 -9.48 -19.03 3.00
C ASN A 74 -9.36 -17.50 3.19
N LEU A 75 -9.12 -17.01 4.41
CA LEU A 75 -8.92 -15.60 4.67
C LEU A 75 -7.44 -15.21 4.45
N THR A 76 -7.25 -14.03 3.90
CA THR A 76 -5.95 -13.38 3.74
C THR A 76 -5.65 -12.47 4.92
N GLN A 77 -4.39 -12.08 5.04
CA GLN A 77 -3.92 -11.02 5.95
C GLN A 77 -3.33 -9.89 5.10
N CYS A 78 -3.59 -8.64 5.47
CA CYS A 78 -2.87 -7.50 4.92
C CYS A 78 -1.40 -7.54 5.37
N THR A 79 -0.52 -6.92 4.59
CA THR A 79 0.93 -6.95 4.83
C THR A 79 1.47 -5.60 5.34
N LEU A 80 0.65 -4.85 6.08
CA LEU A 80 1.05 -3.66 6.82
C LEU A 80 1.68 -4.02 8.15
N VAL A 81 2.79 -3.38 8.48
CA VAL A 81 3.43 -3.42 9.81
C VAL A 81 3.65 -2.00 10.31
N ILE A 82 3.09 -1.67 11.47
CA ILE A 82 3.31 -0.37 12.12
C ILE A 82 4.45 -0.48 13.13
N ASN A 83 5.39 0.46 13.09
CA ASN A 83 6.45 0.57 14.09
C ASN A 83 5.90 1.25 15.36
N ILE A 84 5.65 0.47 16.40
CA ILE A 84 5.12 0.98 17.68
C ILE A 84 6.19 1.57 18.62
N THR A 85 7.47 1.54 18.25
CA THR A 85 8.53 2.20 19.03
C THR A 85 8.52 3.71 18.83
N ILE A 86 7.84 4.18 17.78
CA ILE A 86 7.64 5.60 17.47
C ILE A 86 6.16 5.92 17.77
N PRO A 87 5.87 6.77 18.76
CA PRO A 87 4.48 7.07 19.11
C PRO A 87 3.77 7.82 17.97
N PRO A 88 2.46 7.58 17.76
CA PRO A 88 1.66 8.28 16.76
C PRO A 88 1.64 9.80 17.01
N ASN A 89 1.63 10.59 15.93
CA ASN A 89 1.44 12.04 16.00
C ASN A 89 0.07 12.41 15.40
N PRO A 90 -0.89 12.90 16.19
CA PRO A 90 -2.27 13.14 15.74
C PRO A 90 -2.45 14.42 14.88
N LEU A 91 -1.40 15.23 14.65
CA LEU A 91 -1.53 16.48 13.95
C LEU A 91 -1.64 16.26 12.43
N SER A 92 -2.82 16.47 11.88
CA SER A 92 -3.06 16.37 10.42
C SER A 92 -2.33 17.41 9.58
N ASN A 93 -1.88 18.52 10.19
CA ASN A 93 -1.14 19.60 9.55
C ASN A 93 0.32 19.67 9.98
N LEU A 94 0.90 18.51 10.33
CA LEU A 94 2.31 18.41 10.71
C LEU A 94 3.19 18.90 9.56
N PRO A 95 4.22 19.76 9.82
CA PRO A 95 5.20 20.06 8.79
C PRO A 95 5.86 18.80 8.24
N ALA A 96 6.01 18.69 6.92
CA ALA A 96 6.57 17.50 6.28
C ALA A 96 7.91 17.06 6.90
N SER A 97 8.77 18.02 7.27
CA SER A 97 10.07 17.73 7.91
C SER A 97 9.99 17.10 9.30
N LEU A 98 8.80 17.07 9.92
CA LEU A 98 8.54 16.45 11.22
C LEU A 98 7.77 15.13 11.10
N VAL A 99 7.33 14.75 9.90
CA VAL A 99 6.72 13.43 9.68
C VAL A 99 7.79 12.36 9.85
N PRO A 100 7.57 11.35 10.70
CA PRO A 100 8.55 10.28 10.87
C PRO A 100 8.57 9.33 9.66
N GLY A 101 9.70 8.64 9.46
CA GLY A 101 9.89 7.68 8.36
C GLY A 101 10.32 8.32 7.03
N LEU A 102 10.38 7.50 6.00
CA LEU A 102 10.70 7.92 4.64
C LEU A 102 9.54 8.71 4.03
N HIS A 103 9.88 9.77 3.30
CA HIS A 103 8.95 10.65 2.62
C HIS A 103 8.75 10.25 1.14
N PRO A 104 7.74 10.78 0.44
CA PRO A 104 7.56 10.55 -1.00
C PRO A 104 8.81 10.82 -1.84
N SER A 105 9.56 11.87 -1.49
CA SER A 105 10.82 12.21 -2.16
C SER A 105 11.92 11.16 -1.96
N ASP A 106 11.95 10.49 -0.81
CA ASP A 106 12.95 9.46 -0.50
C ASP A 106 12.66 8.21 -1.31
N VAL A 107 11.39 7.75 -1.32
CA VAL A 107 10.93 6.60 -2.12
C VAL A 107 11.18 6.85 -3.62
N ALA A 108 10.78 8.02 -4.11
CA ALA A 108 10.99 8.40 -5.50
C ALA A 108 12.48 8.47 -5.87
N ASN A 109 13.34 8.95 -4.96
CA ASN A 109 14.78 9.03 -5.18
C ASN A 109 15.45 7.65 -5.12
N ALA A 110 15.08 6.80 -4.15
CA ALA A 110 15.65 5.46 -3.99
C ALA A 110 15.45 4.61 -5.25
N TYR A 111 14.25 4.62 -5.81
CA TYR A 111 13.88 3.81 -6.98
C TYR A 111 13.88 4.58 -8.29
N ARG A 112 14.35 5.85 -8.28
CA ARG A 112 14.41 6.75 -9.45
C ARG A 112 13.09 6.81 -10.20
N LEU A 113 12.00 6.90 -9.47
CA LEU A 113 10.66 7.07 -10.03
C LEU A 113 10.54 8.48 -10.62
N GLN A 114 10.15 8.56 -11.89
CA GLN A 114 9.95 9.84 -12.58
C GLN A 114 8.55 10.38 -12.30
N THR A 115 8.27 10.74 -11.05
CA THR A 115 6.94 11.07 -10.53
C THR A 115 6.20 12.19 -11.27
N GLN A 116 6.90 12.97 -12.07
CA GLN A 116 6.33 14.08 -12.85
C GLN A 116 5.73 13.65 -14.21
N SER A 117 6.03 12.44 -14.70
CA SER A 117 5.70 12.01 -16.06
C SER A 117 4.48 11.08 -16.15
N GLY A 118 4.09 10.40 -15.06
CA GLY A 118 3.02 9.40 -15.09
C GLY A 118 1.62 9.99 -15.03
N THR A 119 0.70 9.43 -15.81
CA THR A 119 -0.72 9.84 -15.85
C THR A 119 -1.69 8.66 -15.98
N GLY A 120 -1.24 7.42 -15.76
CA GLY A 120 -2.07 6.23 -15.83
C GLY A 120 -3.09 6.12 -14.69
N THR A 121 -3.97 5.13 -14.77
CA THR A 121 -4.83 4.73 -13.68
C THR A 121 -4.20 3.53 -12.96
N ILE A 122 -4.13 3.58 -11.64
CA ILE A 122 -3.74 2.47 -10.78
C ILE A 122 -4.96 2.05 -9.99
N ALA A 123 -5.27 0.76 -9.96
CA ALA A 123 -6.27 0.22 -9.08
C ALA A 123 -5.60 -0.38 -7.84
N ILE A 124 -6.28 -0.24 -6.70
CA ILE A 124 -5.94 -0.85 -5.42
C ILE A 124 -7.09 -1.79 -5.05
N VAL A 125 -6.78 -2.99 -4.63
CA VAL A 125 -7.77 -3.97 -4.17
C VAL A 125 -7.45 -4.34 -2.74
N ASP A 126 -8.36 -4.01 -1.84
CA ASP A 126 -8.30 -4.31 -0.41
C ASP A 126 -9.63 -4.85 0.09
N ALA A 127 -9.64 -5.41 1.29
CA ALA A 127 -10.84 -5.94 1.91
C ALA A 127 -11.48 -4.92 2.86
N TYR A 128 -12.79 -5.02 3.01
CA TYR A 128 -13.60 -4.18 3.90
C TYR A 128 -13.59 -2.70 3.51
N ASP A 129 -14.14 -1.84 4.39
CA ASP A 129 -14.27 -0.40 4.13
C ASP A 129 -13.27 0.42 4.96
N ASP A 130 -12.68 1.41 4.32
CA ASP A 130 -12.14 2.59 4.99
C ASP A 130 -13.01 3.80 4.64
N PRO A 131 -13.91 4.22 5.54
CA PRO A 131 -14.77 5.38 5.29
C PRO A 131 -14.01 6.72 5.25
N LEU A 132 -12.74 6.75 5.67
CA LEU A 132 -11.89 7.94 5.72
C LEU A 132 -10.81 7.96 4.63
N ALA A 133 -10.75 6.99 3.75
CA ALA A 133 -9.73 6.79 2.72
C ALA A 133 -9.36 8.06 1.94
N GLU A 134 -10.36 8.81 1.42
CA GLU A 134 -10.12 10.05 0.69
C GLU A 134 -9.58 11.17 1.58
N VAL A 135 -10.03 11.23 2.84
CA VAL A 135 -9.61 12.25 3.80
C VAL A 135 -8.17 12.01 4.24
N GLU A 136 -7.80 10.78 4.57
CA GLU A 136 -6.45 10.39 4.98
C GLU A 136 -5.46 10.64 3.85
N MET A 137 -5.75 10.18 2.64
CA MET A 137 -4.95 10.47 1.44
C MET A 137 -4.82 11.97 1.17
N ALA A 138 -5.88 12.76 1.38
CA ALA A 138 -5.83 14.22 1.18
C ALA A 138 -4.91 14.91 2.19
N VAL A 139 -4.90 14.47 3.46
CA VAL A 139 -3.96 14.95 4.49
C VAL A 139 -2.52 14.66 4.08
N TYR A 140 -2.23 13.41 3.73
CA TYR A 140 -0.90 13.00 3.27
C TYR A 140 -0.42 13.86 2.10
N ARG A 141 -1.25 13.97 1.06
CA ARG A 141 -0.91 14.74 -0.14
C ARG A 141 -0.69 16.23 0.17
N ALA A 142 -1.51 16.81 1.04
CA ALA A 142 -1.37 18.21 1.45
C ALA A 142 -0.06 18.47 2.22
N VAL A 143 0.29 17.59 3.16
CA VAL A 143 1.51 17.72 3.98
C VAL A 143 2.76 17.64 3.11
N PHE A 144 2.80 16.72 2.14
CA PHE A 144 3.96 16.58 1.24
C PHE A 144 3.89 17.47 -0.01
N GLY A 145 2.91 18.36 -0.14
CA GLY A 145 2.78 19.25 -1.29
C GLY A 145 2.49 18.54 -2.61
N LEU A 146 1.88 17.35 -2.56
CA LEU A 146 1.48 16.60 -3.74
C LEU A 146 0.17 17.18 -4.32
N PRO A 147 -0.07 17.08 -5.64
CA PRO A 147 -1.33 17.51 -6.24
C PRO A 147 -2.54 16.84 -5.57
N PRO A 148 -3.65 17.53 -5.30
CA PRO A 148 -4.84 16.92 -4.72
C PRO A 148 -5.41 15.86 -5.66
N CYS A 149 -5.88 14.73 -5.08
CA CYS A 149 -6.52 13.63 -5.80
C CYS A 149 -7.85 13.32 -5.11
N LEU A 150 -8.94 13.90 -5.63
CA LEU A 150 -10.25 13.84 -5.00
C LEU A 150 -11.27 13.21 -5.96
N SER A 151 -12.31 12.62 -5.39
CA SER A 151 -13.48 12.10 -6.13
C SER A 151 -14.13 13.21 -6.96
N LEU A 152 -14.23 14.41 -6.38
CA LEU A 152 -14.79 15.59 -7.08
C LEU A 152 -14.01 15.98 -8.34
N THR A 153 -12.70 15.72 -8.38
CA THR A 153 -11.84 16.03 -9.54
C THR A 153 -11.74 14.87 -10.53
N GLY A 154 -12.34 13.71 -10.22
CA GLY A 154 -12.22 12.49 -11.01
C GLY A 154 -10.81 11.86 -10.98
N CYS A 155 -10.00 12.24 -9.99
CA CYS A 155 -8.68 11.63 -9.75
C CYS A 155 -8.81 10.36 -8.89
N PHE A 156 -9.64 10.39 -7.84
CA PHE A 156 -9.92 9.27 -6.96
C PHE A 156 -11.32 8.69 -7.25
N HIS A 157 -11.43 7.36 -7.23
CA HIS A 157 -12.70 6.67 -7.42
C HIS A 157 -12.76 5.45 -6.51
N LYS A 158 -13.61 5.51 -5.48
CA LYS A 158 -13.85 4.42 -4.54
C LYS A 158 -15.13 3.66 -4.92
N VAL A 159 -15.04 2.33 -4.99
CA VAL A 159 -16.18 1.45 -5.28
C VAL A 159 -16.12 0.20 -4.42
N ASN A 160 -17.27 -0.43 -4.22
CA ASN A 160 -17.36 -1.77 -3.62
C ASN A 160 -17.00 -2.86 -4.66
N GLN A 161 -16.94 -4.12 -4.24
CA GLN A 161 -16.66 -5.29 -5.08
C GLN A 161 -17.59 -5.39 -6.33
N SER A 162 -18.81 -4.82 -6.28
CA SER A 162 -19.73 -4.79 -7.43
C SER A 162 -19.48 -3.61 -8.38
N GLY A 163 -18.52 -2.71 -8.08
CA GLY A 163 -18.21 -1.51 -8.87
C GLY A 163 -19.17 -0.34 -8.62
N ARG A 164 -19.86 -0.31 -7.47
CA ARG A 164 -20.80 0.76 -7.10
C ARG A 164 -20.20 1.66 -6.03
N THR A 165 -20.61 2.91 -6.00
CA THR A 165 -20.27 3.89 -4.95
C THR A 165 -21.11 3.71 -3.68
N GLY A 166 -21.29 2.46 -3.25
CA GLY A 166 -22.04 2.03 -2.06
C GLY A 166 -23.16 1.02 -2.40
N PRO A 167 -23.77 0.37 -1.38
CA PRO A 167 -23.22 0.33 -0.02
C PRO A 167 -21.84 -0.33 0.03
N TYR A 168 -20.98 0.17 0.92
CA TYR A 168 -19.65 -0.39 1.14
C TYR A 168 -19.69 -1.55 2.14
N PRO A 169 -18.66 -2.41 2.20
CA PRO A 169 -18.52 -3.42 3.25
C PRO A 169 -18.47 -2.79 4.65
N PRO A 170 -18.54 -3.59 5.73
CA PRO A 170 -18.28 -3.06 7.08
C PRO A 170 -16.85 -2.52 7.22
N LEU A 171 -16.67 -1.50 8.07
CA LEU A 171 -15.35 -1.04 8.49
C LEU A 171 -14.57 -2.18 9.17
N ASN A 172 -13.29 -2.34 8.79
CA ASN A 172 -12.32 -3.10 9.56
C ASN A 172 -11.09 -2.22 9.79
N ILE A 173 -10.73 -1.96 11.05
CA ILE A 173 -9.68 -1.00 11.43
C ILE A 173 -8.32 -1.40 10.85
N GLY A 174 -7.97 -2.69 10.85
CA GLY A 174 -6.70 -3.16 10.32
C GLY A 174 -6.60 -2.91 8.81
N TRP A 175 -7.63 -3.29 8.09
CA TRP A 175 -7.71 -3.08 6.65
C TRP A 175 -7.86 -1.60 6.26
N ALA A 176 -8.51 -0.78 7.07
CA ALA A 176 -8.57 0.66 6.83
C ALA A 176 -7.18 1.30 6.90
N GLN A 177 -6.32 0.83 7.81
CA GLN A 177 -4.92 1.26 7.88
C GLN A 177 -4.10 0.79 6.67
N GLU A 178 -4.37 -0.42 6.15
CA GLU A 178 -3.78 -0.93 4.91
C GLU A 178 -4.19 -0.07 3.72
N ILE A 179 -5.49 0.20 3.56
CA ILE A 179 -6.04 1.06 2.51
C ILE A 179 -5.37 2.43 2.52
N ALA A 180 -5.21 3.04 3.70
CA ALA A 180 -4.52 4.33 3.84
C ALA A 180 -3.08 4.24 3.32
N LEU A 181 -2.32 3.19 3.69
CA LEU A 181 -0.95 2.98 3.22
C LEU A 181 -0.89 2.87 1.70
N ASP A 182 -1.75 2.04 1.11
CA ASP A 182 -1.74 1.79 -0.34
C ASP A 182 -2.03 3.07 -1.14
N LEU A 183 -3.04 3.84 -0.73
CA LEU A 183 -3.38 5.13 -1.33
C LEU A 183 -2.24 6.14 -1.23
N GLU A 184 -1.56 6.18 -0.10
CA GLU A 184 -0.45 7.09 0.15
C GLU A 184 0.81 6.67 -0.61
N MET A 185 1.09 5.37 -0.74
CA MET A 185 2.23 4.89 -1.52
C MET A 185 2.02 5.07 -3.03
N VAL A 186 0.79 4.88 -3.53
CA VAL A 186 0.46 5.29 -4.91
C VAL A 186 0.62 6.80 -5.08
N SER A 187 0.19 7.59 -4.10
CA SER A 187 0.36 9.05 -4.12
C SER A 187 1.83 9.48 -4.12
N ALA A 188 2.68 8.78 -3.37
CA ALA A 188 4.12 9.03 -3.31
C ALA A 188 4.82 8.68 -4.63
N GLY A 189 4.52 7.51 -5.20
CA GLY A 189 5.20 7.00 -6.39
C GLY A 189 4.69 7.62 -7.70
N CYS A 190 3.38 7.91 -7.79
CA CYS A 190 2.76 8.52 -8.98
C CYS A 190 1.74 9.59 -8.61
N PRO A 191 2.16 10.80 -8.18
CA PRO A 191 1.24 11.83 -7.66
C PRO A 191 0.23 12.36 -8.69
N ARG A 192 0.41 12.08 -9.98
CA ARG A 192 -0.49 12.46 -11.08
C ARG A 192 -1.34 11.32 -11.63
N CYS A 193 -1.13 10.10 -11.14
CA CYS A 193 -1.96 8.96 -11.51
C CYS A 193 -3.36 9.10 -10.92
N LYS A 194 -4.36 8.58 -11.64
CA LYS A 194 -5.69 8.35 -11.10
C LYS A 194 -5.67 7.10 -10.25
N ILE A 195 -6.48 7.07 -9.21
CA ILE A 195 -6.57 5.97 -8.28
C ILE A 195 -8.01 5.43 -8.26
N VAL A 196 -8.15 4.13 -8.44
CA VAL A 196 -9.40 3.40 -8.24
C VAL A 196 -9.20 2.48 -7.03
N LEU A 197 -9.95 2.68 -5.96
CA LEU A 197 -10.01 1.78 -4.81
C LEU A 197 -11.21 0.85 -4.96
N VAL A 198 -10.98 -0.45 -4.98
CA VAL A 198 -12.04 -1.48 -4.98
C VAL A 198 -12.01 -2.23 -3.66
N GLU A 199 -13.06 -2.06 -2.87
CA GLU A 199 -13.21 -2.69 -1.56
C GLU A 199 -13.97 -4.01 -1.69
N ALA A 200 -13.25 -5.12 -1.42
CA ALA A 200 -13.83 -6.46 -1.37
C ALA A 200 -14.73 -6.63 -0.13
N ASN A 201 -15.76 -7.46 -0.24
CA ASN A 201 -16.73 -7.69 0.84
C ASN A 201 -16.09 -8.27 2.10
N SER A 202 -15.03 -9.06 1.93
CA SER A 202 -14.26 -9.66 3.03
C SER A 202 -12.83 -9.94 2.59
N ALA A 203 -11.99 -10.36 3.53
CA ALA A 203 -10.61 -10.77 3.26
C ALA A 203 -10.52 -12.22 2.70
N SER A 204 -11.60 -12.82 2.22
CA SER A 204 -11.51 -14.13 1.59
C SER A 204 -10.81 -14.04 0.22
N VAL A 205 -10.07 -15.08 -0.14
CA VAL A 205 -9.41 -15.15 -1.45
C VAL A 205 -10.42 -14.96 -2.59
N ASP A 206 -11.65 -15.52 -2.43
CA ASP A 206 -12.71 -15.43 -3.44
C ASP A 206 -13.24 -13.99 -3.59
N ASP A 207 -13.49 -13.27 -2.49
CA ASP A 207 -13.95 -11.88 -2.53
C ASP A 207 -12.88 -10.95 -3.11
N LEU A 208 -11.62 -11.12 -2.69
CA LEU A 208 -10.50 -10.35 -3.21
C LEU A 208 -10.26 -10.65 -4.70
N GLY A 209 -10.34 -11.91 -5.13
CA GLY A 209 -10.28 -12.28 -6.54
C GLY A 209 -11.36 -11.61 -7.37
N ALA A 210 -12.63 -11.63 -6.89
CA ALA A 210 -13.72 -10.94 -7.55
C ALA A 210 -13.53 -9.41 -7.59
N ALA A 211 -12.88 -8.83 -6.57
CA ALA A 211 -12.51 -7.41 -6.56
C ALA A 211 -11.40 -7.09 -7.56
N VAL A 212 -10.42 -8.00 -7.78
CA VAL A 212 -9.42 -7.87 -8.84
C VAL A 212 -10.07 -7.87 -10.23
N ASP A 213 -11.00 -8.81 -10.49
CA ASP A 213 -11.78 -8.83 -11.73
C ASP A 213 -12.55 -7.52 -11.91
N ARG A 214 -13.11 -6.99 -10.83
CA ARG A 214 -13.81 -5.69 -10.86
C ARG A 214 -12.82 -4.55 -11.17
N ALA A 215 -11.68 -4.52 -10.52
CA ALA A 215 -10.64 -3.51 -10.75
C ALA A 215 -10.18 -3.49 -12.21
N ALA A 216 -10.03 -4.66 -12.83
CA ALA A 216 -9.64 -4.79 -14.23
C ALA A 216 -10.64 -4.13 -15.20
N THR A 217 -11.94 -4.05 -14.84
CA THR A 217 -12.96 -3.38 -15.68
C THR A 217 -12.76 -1.87 -15.81
N PHE A 218 -11.97 -1.24 -14.94
CA PHE A 218 -11.59 0.18 -15.04
C PHE A 218 -10.39 0.41 -15.95
N SER A 219 -9.86 -0.67 -16.56
CA SER A 219 -8.70 -0.63 -17.46
C SER A 219 -7.49 0.10 -16.86
N PRO A 220 -7.08 -0.24 -15.61
CA PRO A 220 -5.89 0.36 -15.02
C PRO A 220 -4.63 -0.15 -15.72
N VAL A 221 -3.52 0.57 -15.59
CA VAL A 221 -2.19 0.08 -16.01
C VAL A 221 -1.72 -1.03 -15.09
N ALA A 222 -1.99 -0.89 -13.78
CA ALA A 222 -1.63 -1.88 -12.77
C ALA A 222 -2.70 -1.99 -11.69
N ILE A 223 -2.79 -3.18 -11.07
CA ILE A 223 -3.60 -3.46 -9.88
C ILE A 223 -2.66 -3.85 -8.75
N SER A 224 -2.73 -3.13 -7.62
CA SER A 224 -1.99 -3.40 -6.38
C SER A 224 -2.81 -4.26 -5.44
N ASN A 225 -2.17 -5.26 -4.83
CA ASN A 225 -2.76 -6.23 -3.92
C ASN A 225 -1.82 -6.41 -2.71
N SER A 226 -2.15 -5.76 -1.61
CA SER A 226 -1.30 -5.71 -0.41
C SER A 226 -1.73 -6.72 0.65
N TYR A 227 -1.86 -7.99 0.26
CA TYR A 227 -2.30 -9.07 1.12
C TYR A 227 -1.71 -10.42 0.72
N PHE A 228 -1.80 -11.39 1.62
CA PHE A 228 -1.37 -12.77 1.38
C PHE A 228 -2.23 -13.80 2.11
N ALA A 229 -2.24 -15.01 1.59
CA ALA A 229 -2.59 -16.24 2.28
C ALA A 229 -1.41 -17.23 2.22
N PRO A 230 -1.24 -18.12 3.20
CA PRO A 230 -0.34 -19.25 3.04
C PRO A 230 -0.71 -20.06 1.80
N GLU A 231 0.28 -20.58 1.08
CA GLU A 231 0.01 -21.44 -0.08
C GLU A 231 -0.78 -22.70 0.30
N TRP A 232 -1.62 -23.17 -0.63
CA TRP A 232 -2.38 -24.41 -0.44
C TRP A 232 -2.48 -25.21 -1.75
N SER A 233 -2.74 -26.52 -1.63
CA SER A 233 -2.96 -27.37 -2.79
C SER A 233 -4.19 -26.94 -3.58
N GLY A 234 -4.00 -26.61 -4.86
CA GLY A 234 -5.08 -26.19 -5.76
C GLY A 234 -5.27 -24.66 -5.83
N GLU A 235 -4.40 -23.86 -5.21
CA GLU A 235 -4.47 -22.38 -5.27
C GLU A 235 -4.49 -21.83 -6.71
N GLN A 236 -3.93 -22.57 -7.67
CA GLN A 236 -3.93 -22.21 -9.10
C GLN A 236 -5.35 -22.04 -9.68
N ALA A 237 -6.37 -22.59 -9.02
CA ALA A 237 -7.76 -22.34 -9.44
C ALA A 237 -8.15 -20.86 -9.32
N GLN A 238 -7.46 -20.11 -8.45
CA GLN A 238 -7.66 -18.67 -8.27
C GLN A 238 -6.90 -17.82 -9.31
N ASP A 239 -5.99 -18.40 -10.07
CA ASP A 239 -5.17 -17.66 -11.06
C ASP A 239 -6.01 -16.98 -12.14
N VAL A 240 -7.24 -17.44 -12.35
CA VAL A 240 -8.19 -16.83 -13.29
C VAL A 240 -8.44 -15.34 -12.96
N HIS A 241 -8.44 -14.98 -11.67
CA HIS A 241 -8.64 -13.61 -11.19
C HIS A 241 -7.41 -12.71 -11.38
N PHE A 242 -6.24 -13.28 -11.59
CA PHE A 242 -4.99 -12.53 -11.75
C PHE A 242 -4.47 -12.51 -13.19
N ASN A 243 -5.14 -13.22 -14.12
CA ASN A 243 -4.75 -13.29 -15.51
C ASN A 243 -5.50 -12.24 -16.36
N HIS A 244 -5.07 -11.00 -16.31
CA HIS A 244 -5.63 -9.88 -17.07
C HIS A 244 -4.59 -9.33 -18.08
N PRO A 245 -4.52 -9.85 -19.31
CA PRO A 245 -3.53 -9.40 -20.30
C PRO A 245 -3.61 -7.89 -20.53
N GLY A 246 -2.46 -7.22 -20.48
CA GLY A 246 -2.36 -5.76 -20.64
C GLY A 246 -2.54 -4.98 -19.34
N ILE A 247 -2.74 -5.64 -18.21
CA ILE A 247 -2.78 -5.05 -16.86
C ILE A 247 -1.71 -5.74 -16.01
N ALA A 248 -0.81 -4.98 -15.41
CA ALA A 248 0.15 -5.53 -14.45
C ALA A 248 -0.56 -5.86 -13.13
N ILE A 249 -0.53 -7.11 -12.72
CA ILE A 249 -1.02 -7.51 -11.41
C ILE A 249 0.17 -7.58 -10.46
N VAL A 250 0.13 -6.79 -9.41
CA VAL A 250 1.22 -6.69 -8.43
C VAL A 250 0.70 -7.15 -7.08
N ALA A 251 1.48 -7.95 -6.36
CA ALA A 251 1.13 -8.34 -5.00
C ALA A 251 2.33 -8.37 -4.07
N SER A 252 2.08 -8.05 -2.81
CA SER A 252 3.04 -8.23 -1.72
C SER A 252 3.36 -9.71 -1.52
N SER A 253 4.62 -10.03 -1.18
CA SER A 253 5.06 -11.42 -0.99
C SER A 253 4.74 -11.99 0.39
N GLY A 254 4.16 -11.17 1.28
CA GLY A 254 3.91 -11.53 2.67
C GLY A 254 5.05 -11.16 3.61
N ASP A 255 4.78 -11.22 4.92
CA ASP A 255 5.68 -10.78 5.99
C ASP A 255 6.00 -11.91 6.98
N HIS A 256 6.17 -13.15 6.47
CA HIS A 256 6.22 -14.37 7.28
C HIS A 256 7.25 -15.42 6.82
N HIS A 257 8.31 -15.00 6.12
CA HIS A 257 9.45 -15.81 5.69
C HIS A 257 9.15 -16.94 4.67
N ALA A 258 7.91 -17.14 4.25
CA ALA A 258 7.50 -18.25 3.40
C ALA A 258 6.89 -17.74 2.08
N PRO A 259 6.83 -18.58 1.03
CA PRO A 259 6.03 -18.29 -0.15
C PRO A 259 4.54 -18.14 0.22
N SER A 260 3.84 -17.32 -0.53
CA SER A 260 2.44 -17.00 -0.29
C SER A 260 1.66 -16.80 -1.58
N TYR A 261 0.34 -16.86 -1.48
CA TYR A 261 -0.57 -16.54 -2.56
C TYR A 261 -1.25 -15.17 -2.29
N PRO A 262 -1.43 -14.26 -3.28
CA PRO A 262 -1.30 -14.48 -4.73
C PRO A 262 0.12 -14.29 -5.30
N ALA A 263 1.14 -13.98 -4.48
CA ALA A 263 2.52 -13.77 -4.96
C ALA A 263 3.10 -15.00 -5.72
N ALA A 264 2.66 -16.20 -5.39
CA ALA A 264 3.08 -17.43 -6.09
C ALA A 264 2.44 -17.57 -7.48
N SER A 265 1.37 -16.87 -7.80
CA SER A 265 0.75 -16.93 -9.13
C SER A 265 1.74 -16.53 -10.23
N PRO A 266 1.78 -17.22 -11.37
CA PRO A 266 2.66 -16.87 -12.49
C PRO A 266 2.22 -15.59 -13.24
N TYR A 267 1.03 -15.08 -12.95
CA TYR A 267 0.47 -13.87 -13.54
C TYR A 267 0.76 -12.62 -12.71
N VAL A 268 1.33 -12.78 -11.52
CA VAL A 268 1.55 -11.73 -10.53
C VAL A 268 3.02 -11.34 -10.47
N THR A 269 3.31 -10.04 -10.49
CA THR A 269 4.61 -9.50 -10.07
C THR A 269 4.65 -9.47 -8.55
N ALA A 270 5.38 -10.40 -7.97
CA ALA A 270 5.52 -10.55 -6.53
C ALA A 270 6.59 -9.60 -5.98
N VAL A 271 6.24 -8.79 -4.97
CA VAL A 271 7.11 -7.77 -4.40
C VAL A 271 7.55 -8.18 -3.00
N GLY A 272 8.83 -8.47 -2.86
CA GLY A 272 9.50 -8.76 -1.59
C GLY A 272 9.94 -7.50 -0.85
N GLY A 273 10.49 -7.71 0.35
CA GLY A 273 10.88 -6.63 1.25
C GLY A 273 12.40 -6.44 1.37
N THR A 274 12.83 -5.17 1.46
CA THR A 274 14.19 -4.77 1.81
C THR A 274 14.21 -3.86 3.04
N THR A 275 15.36 -3.80 3.71
CA THR A 275 15.74 -2.73 4.63
C THR A 275 16.49 -1.68 3.82
N LEU A 276 15.88 -0.53 3.61
CA LEU A 276 16.47 0.62 2.90
C LEU A 276 17.18 1.53 3.91
N SER A 277 18.42 1.84 3.66
CA SER A 277 19.24 2.71 4.53
C SER A 277 20.00 3.74 3.71
N GLY A 278 20.27 4.90 4.30
CA GLY A 278 21.04 5.95 3.64
C GLY A 278 20.29 7.27 3.52
N SER A 279 20.54 7.97 2.43
CA SER A 279 19.93 9.28 2.13
C SER A 279 19.91 9.50 0.62
N PRO A 280 19.22 10.53 0.12
CA PRO A 280 19.13 10.81 -1.32
C PRO A 280 20.48 10.77 -2.03
N GLY A 281 20.60 9.90 -3.03
CA GLY A 281 21.82 9.65 -3.81
C GLY A 281 22.79 8.62 -3.22
N HIS A 282 22.56 8.14 -2.00
CA HIS A 282 23.43 7.17 -1.29
C HIS A 282 22.59 6.09 -0.58
N TRP A 283 21.63 5.51 -1.30
CA TRP A 283 20.79 4.43 -0.80
C TRP A 283 21.49 3.08 -0.87
N THR A 284 21.30 2.27 0.16
CA THR A 284 21.73 0.87 0.23
C THR A 284 20.56 0.02 0.68
N GLU A 285 20.49 -1.22 0.18
CA GLU A 285 19.42 -2.14 0.53
C GLU A 285 19.98 -3.50 0.90
N THR A 286 19.37 -4.12 1.90
CA THR A 286 19.58 -5.51 2.28
C THR A 286 18.23 -6.23 2.32
N PRO A 287 18.18 -7.57 2.16
CA PRO A 287 16.91 -8.28 2.29
C PRO A 287 16.30 -8.05 3.68
N TRP A 288 15.03 -7.67 3.73
CA TRP A 288 14.32 -7.61 5.01
C TRP A 288 14.10 -9.02 5.56
N LEU A 289 14.48 -9.23 6.83
CA LEU A 289 14.48 -10.56 7.42
C LEU A 289 13.08 -11.21 7.38
N TYR A 290 12.04 -10.43 7.66
CA TYR A 290 10.66 -10.92 7.79
C TYR A 290 9.89 -11.00 6.45
N GLY A 291 10.43 -10.43 5.37
CA GLY A 291 9.82 -10.51 4.05
C GLY A 291 9.55 -11.94 3.62
N GLY A 292 8.39 -12.18 3.01
CA GLY A 292 8.01 -13.44 2.39
C GLY A 292 8.87 -13.77 1.18
N GLY A 293 8.67 -14.93 0.63
CA GLY A 293 9.38 -15.43 -0.54
C GLY A 293 9.92 -16.84 -0.38
N GLY A 294 10.59 -17.31 -1.39
CA GLY A 294 11.07 -18.70 -1.45
C GLY A 294 10.49 -19.44 -2.65
N CYS A 295 10.68 -20.74 -2.67
CA CYS A 295 10.17 -21.60 -3.76
C CYS A 295 8.77 -22.10 -3.40
N SER A 296 7.79 -21.81 -4.24
CA SER A 296 6.42 -22.31 -4.09
C SER A 296 6.38 -23.83 -3.95
N ALA A 297 5.51 -24.32 -3.08
CA ALA A 297 5.27 -25.75 -2.93
C ALA A 297 4.32 -26.31 -4.02
N TYR A 298 3.53 -25.45 -4.67
CA TYR A 298 2.42 -25.89 -5.53
C TYR A 298 2.48 -25.37 -6.96
N VAL A 299 3.18 -24.24 -7.20
CA VAL A 299 3.21 -23.60 -8.52
C VAL A 299 4.49 -23.96 -9.27
N SER A 300 4.34 -24.52 -10.46
CA SER A 300 5.47 -24.83 -11.35
C SER A 300 6.24 -23.58 -11.75
N LYS A 301 7.55 -23.73 -11.95
CA LYS A 301 8.42 -22.64 -12.38
C LYS A 301 8.00 -22.14 -13.77
N PRO A 302 7.62 -20.86 -13.90
CA PRO A 302 7.33 -20.26 -15.20
C PRO A 302 8.58 -20.23 -16.09
N THR A 303 8.39 -20.40 -17.40
CA THR A 303 9.50 -20.41 -18.37
C THR A 303 10.29 -19.09 -18.39
N TRP A 304 9.62 -17.99 -18.08
CA TRP A 304 10.24 -16.66 -18.02
C TRP A 304 11.09 -16.44 -16.75
N GLN A 305 10.90 -17.23 -15.69
CA GLN A 305 11.67 -17.08 -14.44
C GLN A 305 13.03 -17.79 -14.53
N SER A 306 13.80 -17.43 -15.55
CA SER A 306 15.17 -17.92 -15.75
C SER A 306 16.12 -17.37 -14.64
N GLY A 307 17.22 -18.12 -14.38
CA GLY A 307 18.22 -17.72 -13.40
C GLY A 307 17.81 -17.90 -11.92
N SER A 308 16.58 -18.31 -11.63
CA SER A 308 16.15 -18.68 -10.29
C SER A 308 16.67 -20.06 -9.91
N THR A 309 17.21 -20.21 -8.69
CA THR A 309 17.64 -21.50 -8.13
C THR A 309 16.46 -22.36 -7.66
N CYS A 310 15.25 -21.81 -7.57
CA CYS A 310 14.04 -22.55 -7.22
C CYS A 310 13.71 -23.60 -8.31
N PRO A 311 13.34 -24.82 -7.92
CA PRO A 311 12.82 -25.84 -8.86
C PRO A 311 11.39 -25.51 -9.32
N SER A 312 10.66 -24.71 -8.55
CA SER A 312 9.30 -24.25 -8.76
C SER A 312 9.26 -22.72 -8.90
N ARG A 313 8.08 -22.09 -8.92
CA ARG A 313 7.89 -20.63 -8.90
C ARG A 313 8.60 -20.05 -7.67
N ARG A 314 9.54 -19.12 -7.87
CA ARG A 314 10.04 -18.28 -6.79
C ARG A 314 9.04 -17.16 -6.57
N ALA A 315 8.36 -17.16 -5.42
CA ALA A 315 7.26 -16.24 -5.09
C ALA A 315 7.75 -14.82 -4.70
N VAL A 316 8.80 -14.34 -5.35
CA VAL A 316 9.31 -12.97 -5.32
C VAL A 316 9.99 -12.67 -6.65
N ASP A 317 9.63 -11.57 -7.28
CA ASP A 317 10.20 -11.13 -8.55
C ASP A 317 11.11 -9.91 -8.39
N ILE A 318 10.69 -8.95 -7.59
CA ILE A 318 11.42 -7.72 -7.26
C ILE A 318 11.28 -7.44 -5.77
N ALA A 319 12.02 -6.47 -5.25
CA ALA A 319 11.89 -6.05 -3.85
C ALA A 319 12.04 -4.54 -3.71
N VAL A 320 11.35 -3.98 -2.72
CA VAL A 320 11.45 -2.58 -2.30
C VAL A 320 11.39 -2.49 -0.78
N VAL A 321 11.55 -1.28 -0.22
CA VAL A 321 11.54 -1.06 1.23
C VAL A 321 10.29 -1.65 1.90
N ALA A 322 10.51 -2.38 3.01
CA ALA A 322 9.48 -3.03 3.80
C ALA A 322 9.78 -3.04 5.30
N ASP A 323 11.04 -2.85 5.72
CA ASP A 323 11.42 -2.87 7.13
C ASP A 323 10.78 -1.67 7.87
N PRO A 324 9.87 -1.88 8.86
CA PRO A 324 9.24 -0.78 9.57
C PRO A 324 10.21 0.05 10.41
N ASN A 325 11.42 -0.46 10.72
CA ASN A 325 12.46 0.34 11.37
C ASN A 325 13.10 1.37 10.41
N HIS A 326 12.92 1.20 9.12
CA HIS A 326 13.35 2.07 8.03
C HIS A 326 12.18 2.38 7.09
N GLY A 327 10.96 2.37 7.65
CA GLY A 327 9.71 2.42 6.93
C GLY A 327 9.31 3.82 6.48
N VAL A 328 8.13 3.91 5.90
CA VAL A 328 7.55 5.12 5.34
C VAL A 328 6.66 5.84 6.35
N GLY A 329 6.54 7.17 6.22
CA GLY A 329 5.52 7.92 6.95
C GLY A 329 4.13 7.58 6.41
N LEU A 330 3.21 7.24 7.29
CA LEU A 330 1.80 6.93 7.03
C LEU A 330 0.91 7.84 7.88
N PHE A 331 -0.13 8.41 7.29
CA PHE A 331 -1.19 9.10 8.02
C PHE A 331 -2.45 8.25 8.04
N SER A 332 -2.80 7.71 9.19
CA SER A 332 -4.10 7.05 9.37
C SER A 332 -4.73 7.49 10.68
N ILE A 333 -5.98 7.93 10.62
CA ILE A 333 -6.78 8.31 11.79
C ILE A 333 -6.97 7.10 12.70
N PHE A 334 -7.13 5.91 12.11
CA PHE A 334 -7.26 4.65 12.84
C PHE A 334 -5.95 4.19 13.50
N ALA A 335 -4.80 4.67 13.02
CA ALA A 335 -3.50 4.47 13.66
C ALA A 335 -3.16 5.56 14.69
N GLY A 336 -4.03 6.56 14.88
CA GLY A 336 -3.83 7.69 15.78
C GLY A 336 -3.07 8.88 15.14
N GLY A 337 -2.98 8.95 13.83
CA GLY A 337 -2.32 10.01 13.06
C GLY A 337 -1.10 9.52 12.29
N TRP A 338 -0.02 10.30 12.30
CA TRP A 338 1.24 9.94 11.64
C TRP A 338 1.96 8.84 12.40
N VAL A 339 2.28 7.76 11.71
CA VAL A 339 3.07 6.63 12.20
C VAL A 339 4.15 6.26 11.19
N VAL A 340 5.08 5.38 11.56
CA VAL A 340 6.01 4.74 10.62
C VAL A 340 5.47 3.37 10.27
N ALA A 341 5.33 3.10 8.99
CA ALA A 341 4.81 1.86 8.45
C ALA A 341 5.86 1.12 7.60
N GLY A 342 5.76 -0.19 7.59
CA GLY A 342 6.53 -1.11 6.77
C GLY A 342 5.66 -2.28 6.33
N GLY A 343 6.29 -3.42 6.07
CA GLY A 343 5.67 -4.58 5.47
C GLY A 343 5.80 -4.57 3.95
N THR A 344 5.58 -5.71 3.32
CA THR A 344 5.64 -5.81 1.86
C THR A 344 4.50 -5.07 1.17
N SER A 345 3.50 -4.58 1.93
CA SER A 345 2.46 -3.63 1.52
C SER A 345 3.00 -2.29 1.03
N VAL A 346 4.13 -1.81 1.55
CA VAL A 346 4.78 -0.62 0.98
C VAL A 346 5.18 -0.87 -0.48
N GLY A 347 5.61 -2.08 -0.75
CA GLY A 347 6.18 -2.47 -2.03
C GLY A 347 5.19 -2.63 -3.17
N ALA A 348 4.04 -3.24 -2.91
CA ALA A 348 3.07 -3.53 -3.96
C ALA A 348 2.58 -2.26 -4.67
N PRO A 349 2.08 -1.21 -3.97
CA PRO A 349 1.66 0.03 -4.60
C PRO A 349 2.83 0.80 -5.25
N VAL A 350 4.04 0.78 -4.66
CA VAL A 350 5.23 1.41 -5.27
C VAL A 350 5.57 0.73 -6.59
N ALA A 351 5.54 -0.60 -6.66
CA ALA A 351 5.76 -1.33 -7.91
C ALA A 351 4.65 -1.07 -8.95
N ALA A 352 3.38 -0.99 -8.51
CA ALA A 352 2.27 -0.61 -9.39
C ALA A 352 2.48 0.79 -10.00
N THR A 353 3.03 1.75 -9.22
CA THR A 353 3.38 3.07 -9.76
C THR A 353 4.48 2.99 -10.81
N ALA A 354 5.46 2.10 -10.67
CA ALA A 354 6.53 1.94 -11.66
C ALA A 354 5.97 1.47 -13.02
N TYR A 355 5.00 0.56 -13.04
CA TYR A 355 4.28 0.18 -14.26
C TYR A 355 3.52 1.36 -14.88
N ALA A 356 2.81 2.14 -14.07
CA ALA A 356 2.08 3.31 -14.55
C ALA A 356 3.02 4.39 -15.14
N LEU A 357 4.17 4.61 -14.51
CA LEU A 357 5.20 5.54 -15.00
C LEU A 357 5.88 5.01 -16.28
N ALA A 358 6.01 3.69 -16.44
CA ALA A 358 6.48 3.06 -17.67
C ALA A 358 5.45 3.12 -18.80
N GLY A 359 4.18 3.41 -18.47
CA GLY A 359 3.06 3.53 -19.41
C GLY A 359 2.61 2.20 -20.01
N ARG A 360 2.80 1.09 -19.29
CA ARG A 360 2.42 -0.25 -19.74
C ARG A 360 2.02 -1.16 -18.59
N GLY A 361 1.09 -2.09 -18.87
CA GLY A 361 0.71 -3.16 -17.99
C GLY A 361 1.26 -4.48 -18.49
N ASP A 362 2.44 -4.86 -18.07
CA ASP A 362 3.12 -6.08 -18.51
C ASP A 362 3.12 -7.17 -17.42
N SER A 363 3.32 -8.41 -17.84
CA SER A 363 3.52 -9.54 -16.96
C SER A 363 4.94 -9.50 -16.35
N PRO A 364 5.21 -10.27 -15.27
CA PRO A 364 6.56 -10.38 -14.70
C PRO A 364 7.65 -10.78 -15.70
N ALA A 365 7.27 -11.48 -16.78
CA ALA A 365 8.19 -11.89 -17.86
C ALA A 365 8.95 -10.69 -18.45
N TYR A 366 8.32 -9.52 -18.51
CA TYR A 366 8.97 -8.32 -19.02
C TYR A 366 10.17 -7.91 -18.18
N SER A 367 10.01 -7.91 -16.85
CA SER A 367 11.10 -7.59 -15.90
C SER A 367 12.25 -8.60 -15.97
N TYR A 368 11.93 -9.90 -16.09
CA TYR A 368 12.94 -10.96 -16.25
C TYR A 368 13.73 -10.88 -17.57
N ALA A 369 13.14 -10.33 -18.60
CA ALA A 369 13.86 -10.05 -19.85
C ALA A 369 14.79 -8.83 -19.76
N ARG A 370 14.73 -8.08 -18.64
CA ARG A 370 15.45 -6.80 -18.43
C ARG A 370 16.12 -6.70 -17.07
N PRO A 371 16.90 -7.68 -16.62
CA PRO A 371 17.46 -7.72 -15.27
C PRO A 371 18.42 -6.55 -14.96
N SER A 372 18.98 -5.92 -15.98
CA SER A 372 19.88 -4.77 -15.82
C SER A 372 19.21 -3.50 -15.26
N PHE A 373 17.86 -3.45 -15.23
CA PHE A 373 17.12 -2.36 -14.62
C PHE A 373 16.85 -2.57 -13.12
N PHE A 374 17.42 -3.63 -12.55
CA PHE A 374 17.30 -3.96 -11.13
C PHE A 374 18.69 -4.08 -10.48
N GLN A 375 18.78 -3.56 -9.27
CA GLN A 375 19.96 -3.77 -8.42
C GLN A 375 19.81 -5.09 -7.70
N SER A 376 20.66 -6.05 -8.00
CA SER A 376 20.65 -7.37 -7.32
C SER A 376 20.95 -7.22 -5.83
N ILE A 377 20.14 -7.85 -5.00
CA ILE A 377 20.24 -7.84 -3.53
C ILE A 377 20.22 -9.30 -3.06
N PRO A 378 21.40 -9.93 -2.86
CA PRO A 378 21.45 -11.33 -2.41
C PRO A 378 21.10 -11.47 -0.91
N PRO A 379 20.53 -12.62 -0.49
CA PRO A 379 20.12 -13.76 -1.31
C PRO A 379 18.80 -13.54 -2.05
N ASN A 380 18.77 -13.92 -3.33
CA ASN A 380 17.66 -13.60 -4.25
C ASN A 380 16.34 -14.34 -3.96
N LEU A 381 16.30 -15.24 -2.98
CA LEU A 381 15.07 -15.97 -2.60
C LEU A 381 14.00 -15.06 -1.98
N LYS A 382 14.41 -13.91 -1.44
CA LYS A 382 13.51 -12.90 -0.83
C LYS A 382 13.45 -11.58 -1.62
N THR A 383 14.29 -11.42 -2.63
CA THR A 383 14.46 -10.15 -3.34
C THR A 383 14.32 -10.26 -4.86
N GLY A 384 14.21 -11.47 -5.37
CA GLY A 384 13.99 -11.69 -6.80
C GLY A 384 15.14 -11.18 -7.68
N LEU A 385 14.81 -10.30 -8.61
CA LEU A 385 15.76 -9.58 -9.45
C LEU A 385 16.50 -8.48 -8.65
N GLY A 386 15.93 -8.08 -7.49
CA GLY A 386 16.40 -6.99 -6.67
C GLY A 386 15.48 -5.77 -6.73
N SER A 387 16.01 -4.60 -6.32
CA SER A 387 15.25 -3.35 -6.31
C SER A 387 15.32 -2.62 -7.65
N PRO A 388 14.26 -1.87 -8.03
CA PRO A 388 14.26 -1.08 -9.26
C PRO A 388 15.35 0.01 -9.24
N ILE A 389 16.12 0.11 -10.33
CA ILE A 389 17.03 1.24 -10.55
C ILE A 389 16.31 2.36 -11.32
N THR A 390 15.26 2.00 -12.07
CA THR A 390 14.43 2.90 -12.87
C THR A 390 13.20 2.13 -13.37
N VAL A 391 12.22 2.84 -13.91
CA VAL A 391 10.98 2.25 -14.44
C VAL A 391 11.17 1.45 -15.75
N GLY A 392 12.35 1.45 -16.34
CA GLY A 392 12.61 0.72 -17.60
C GLY A 392 12.49 -0.81 -17.50
N GLY A 393 12.43 -1.35 -16.29
CA GLY A 393 12.24 -2.78 -16.02
C GLY A 393 10.76 -3.22 -15.95
N PHE A 394 9.83 -2.28 -16.06
CA PHE A 394 8.39 -2.47 -15.89
C PHE A 394 7.63 -2.29 -17.18
#